data_ee980a92bb5300b4997104829af0fd33
#
_entry.id   ee980a92bb5300b4997104829af0fd33
#
_cell.length_a   1.000
_cell.length_b   1.000
_cell.length_c   1.000
_cell.angle_alpha   90.00
_cell.angle_beta   90.00
_cell.angle_gamma   90.00
#
_symmetry.space_group_name_H-M   'P 1'
#
loop_
_entity.id
_entity.type
_entity.pdbx_description
1 polymer ?
#
loop_
_entity_poly.entity_id
_entity_poly.type
_entity_poly.pdbx_seq_one_letter_code
_entity_poly.pdbx_strand_id
1 'polypeptide(L)'
;MLTYRIERLGHQGDGIAEGPVFAPLTLPGDIVTGILNGTRLSDIRIETPSDDRVKPPCRHFKACGGCQLQHASGAFVADWKVGVVRAALEAHGLSAPFLSIATSPARARRRATLSARRTKKGGMAGFHGRASDVIIEVPDCQLLHPDLMRALPLAEDLAQQTASRKGELSVAVCLSAGGLDVQVSGGKDLDGPLRIVLAQIAEAHDLARLAWYDEVIATRRPPTQQFGAAHVTPPPGAFLQATAEGEAALLADVIQITAGATRIVDLFAGCGTFALPLSAMARVHAAEGDALMTDAMQAAWRKTEGLKQLSVEARDLYRRPLLPDELAKCDAAVIDPPRAGAEAQVAQLITAAVPRIAYVSCNPVTFARDAAVLVAGGYEISQLRVVDQFRWSSHVEMVAGFVRKSA
;
A
#
# COMPACT_ATOMS: atom_id res chain seq x y z
N MET A 1 -39.13 8.56 -10.06
CA MET A 1 -37.82 7.97 -9.74
C MET A 1 -38.05 6.57 -9.22
N LEU A 2 -37.24 5.60 -9.64
CA LEU A 2 -37.34 4.24 -9.12
C LEU A 2 -36.65 4.19 -7.78
N THR A 3 -37.16 3.33 -6.87
CA THR A 3 -36.59 3.10 -5.56
C THR A 3 -35.74 1.82 -5.61
N TYR A 4 -34.57 1.87 -5.03
CA TYR A 4 -33.62 0.74 -4.98
C TYR A 4 -33.24 0.45 -3.55
N ARG A 5 -33.17 -0.84 -3.20
CA ARG A 5 -32.57 -1.31 -1.95
C ARG A 5 -31.14 -1.75 -2.24
N ILE A 6 -30.18 -1.23 -1.50
CA ILE A 6 -28.77 -1.64 -1.62
C ILE A 6 -28.59 -2.94 -0.85
N GLU A 7 -28.11 -3.97 -1.55
CA GLU A 7 -27.97 -5.33 -1.00
C GLU A 7 -26.55 -5.60 -0.50
N ARG A 8 -25.54 -5.11 -1.20
CA ARG A 8 -24.12 -5.36 -0.86
C ARG A 8 -23.22 -4.23 -1.34
N LEU A 9 -21.98 -4.19 -0.83
CA LEU A 9 -20.90 -3.38 -1.42
C LEU A 9 -20.13 -4.19 -2.46
N GLY A 10 -19.84 -3.56 -3.58
CA GLY A 10 -18.89 -4.05 -4.55
C GLY A 10 -17.43 -3.84 -4.06
N HIS A 11 -16.50 -4.56 -4.66
CA HIS A 11 -15.07 -4.50 -4.31
C HIS A 11 -14.43 -3.11 -4.49
N GLN A 12 -15.08 -2.19 -5.22
CA GLN A 12 -14.63 -0.80 -5.35
C GLN A 12 -15.28 0.16 -4.33
N GLY A 13 -16.18 -0.36 -3.47
CA GLY A 13 -16.84 0.42 -2.43
C GLY A 13 -18.13 1.11 -2.87
N ASP A 14 -18.64 0.86 -4.09
CA ASP A 14 -19.97 1.27 -4.51
C ASP A 14 -21.02 0.26 -4.00
N GLY A 15 -22.17 0.75 -3.54
CA GLY A 15 -23.31 -0.10 -3.23
C GLY A 15 -23.87 -0.73 -4.49
N ILE A 16 -24.42 -1.94 -4.37
CA ILE A 16 -25.02 -2.68 -5.47
C ILE A 16 -26.45 -3.07 -5.08
N ALA A 17 -27.42 -2.71 -5.91
CA ALA A 17 -28.80 -3.14 -5.84
C ALA A 17 -29.09 -4.21 -6.90
N GLU A 18 -30.28 -4.80 -6.84
CA GLU A 18 -30.72 -5.79 -7.81
C GLU A 18 -30.59 -5.30 -9.27
N GLY A 19 -30.21 -6.18 -10.18
CA GLY A 19 -30.21 -5.95 -11.59
C GLY A 19 -28.96 -5.64 -12.40
N PRO A 20 -27.68 -5.76 -11.99
CA PRO A 20 -26.91 -5.07 -10.99
C PRO A 20 -26.86 -3.54 -11.20
N VAL A 21 -27.38 -2.78 -10.26
CA VAL A 21 -27.35 -1.31 -10.27
C VAL A 21 -26.29 -0.81 -9.27
N PHE A 22 -25.29 -0.08 -9.76
CA PHE A 22 -24.21 0.49 -8.94
C PHE A 22 -24.59 1.86 -8.42
N ALA A 23 -24.53 2.05 -7.12
CA ALA A 23 -24.88 3.27 -6.41
C ALA A 23 -23.71 3.79 -5.56
N PRO A 24 -22.97 4.81 -6.02
CA PRO A 24 -21.86 5.38 -5.26
C PRO A 24 -22.29 5.94 -3.90
N LEU A 25 -21.41 5.80 -2.90
CA LEU A 25 -21.61 6.36 -1.55
C LEU A 25 -22.85 5.81 -0.83
N THR A 26 -23.27 4.61 -1.18
CA THR A 26 -24.37 3.90 -0.50
C THR A 26 -23.87 2.66 0.22
N LEU A 27 -24.66 2.17 1.18
CA LEU A 27 -24.34 1.02 2.02
C LEU A 27 -25.47 -0.02 1.93
N PRO A 28 -25.17 -1.30 2.16
CA PRO A 28 -26.19 -2.33 2.31
C PRO A 28 -27.23 -1.90 3.35
N GLY A 29 -28.52 -2.09 3.01
CA GLY A 29 -29.64 -1.64 3.83
C GLY A 29 -30.14 -0.22 3.53
N ASP A 30 -29.37 0.62 2.81
CA ASP A 30 -29.91 1.90 2.32
C ASP A 30 -31.07 1.64 1.36
N ILE A 31 -32.13 2.44 1.49
CA ILE A 31 -33.17 2.58 0.46
C ILE A 31 -32.93 3.92 -0.22
N VAL A 32 -32.77 3.91 -1.53
CA VAL A 32 -32.33 5.09 -2.28
C VAL A 32 -33.22 5.32 -3.51
N THR A 33 -33.35 6.59 -3.90
CA THR A 33 -33.87 7.01 -5.20
C THR A 33 -32.77 7.68 -6.01
N GLY A 34 -32.88 7.67 -7.33
CA GLY A 34 -31.90 8.30 -8.20
C GLY A 34 -32.27 8.17 -9.69
N ILE A 35 -31.38 8.69 -10.54
CA ILE A 35 -31.48 8.60 -11.98
C ILE A 35 -30.59 7.46 -12.47
N LEU A 36 -31.18 6.45 -13.12
CA LEU A 36 -30.43 5.33 -13.67
C LEU A 36 -29.86 5.67 -15.04
N ASN A 37 -28.53 5.63 -15.16
CA ASN A 37 -27.81 5.80 -16.41
C ASN A 37 -27.04 4.49 -16.72
N GLY A 38 -27.56 3.68 -17.62
CA GLY A 38 -27.06 2.33 -17.84
C GLY A 38 -27.23 1.47 -16.59
N THR A 39 -26.10 1.07 -15.98
CA THR A 39 -26.07 0.31 -14.71
C THR A 39 -25.69 1.17 -13.50
N ARG A 40 -25.53 2.49 -13.64
CA ARG A 40 -25.07 3.37 -12.58
C ARG A 40 -26.13 4.39 -12.18
N LEU A 41 -26.37 4.51 -10.87
CA LEU A 41 -27.24 5.54 -10.31
C LEU A 41 -26.46 6.87 -10.15
N SER A 42 -27.11 7.97 -10.53
CA SER A 42 -26.70 9.35 -10.27
C SER A 42 -27.80 10.09 -9.48
N ASP A 43 -27.48 11.28 -8.98
CA ASP A 43 -28.37 12.13 -8.17
C ASP A 43 -29.08 11.36 -7.04
N ILE A 44 -28.31 10.53 -6.36
CA ILE A 44 -28.78 9.60 -5.35
C ILE A 44 -29.29 10.37 -4.12
N ARG A 45 -30.52 10.03 -3.71
CA ARG A 45 -31.11 10.45 -2.43
C ARG A 45 -31.34 9.22 -1.56
N ILE A 46 -30.90 9.30 -0.32
CA ILE A 46 -31.10 8.23 0.67
C ILE A 46 -32.44 8.53 1.36
N GLU A 47 -33.41 7.65 1.11
CA GLU A 47 -34.74 7.74 1.71
C GLU A 47 -34.76 7.12 3.11
N THR A 48 -34.11 5.95 3.25
CA THR A 48 -33.91 5.28 4.54
C THR A 48 -32.44 4.90 4.64
N PRO A 49 -31.71 5.43 5.64
CA PRO A 49 -30.30 5.10 5.83
C PRO A 49 -30.14 3.69 6.42
N SER A 50 -29.03 3.05 6.08
CA SER A 50 -28.51 1.85 6.73
C SER A 50 -28.12 2.15 8.19
N ASP A 51 -28.27 1.17 9.09
CA ASP A 51 -27.81 1.28 10.49
C ASP A 51 -26.28 1.45 10.60
N ASP A 52 -25.53 0.99 9.60
CA ASP A 52 -24.07 1.14 9.52
C ASP A 52 -23.63 2.52 9.01
N ARG A 53 -24.56 3.40 8.69
CA ARG A 53 -24.24 4.72 8.16
C ARG A 53 -23.82 5.69 9.25
N VAL A 54 -22.67 6.34 9.04
CA VAL A 54 -22.14 7.38 9.94
C VAL A 54 -21.87 8.68 9.18
N LYS A 55 -21.78 9.79 9.92
CA LYS A 55 -21.33 11.07 9.33
C LYS A 55 -19.84 10.98 9.00
N PRO A 56 -19.43 11.21 7.73
CA PRO A 56 -18.02 11.26 7.37
C PRO A 56 -17.24 12.30 8.20
N PRO A 57 -16.06 11.94 8.74
CA PRO A 57 -15.24 12.88 9.50
C PRO A 57 -14.61 13.98 8.64
N CYS A 58 -14.43 13.74 7.34
CA CYS A 58 -13.82 14.66 6.39
C CYS A 58 -14.89 15.42 5.60
N ARG A 59 -14.84 16.75 5.63
CA ARG A 59 -15.78 17.59 4.85
C ARG A 59 -15.61 17.46 3.34
N HIS A 60 -14.44 17.03 2.87
CA HIS A 60 -14.14 16.85 1.44
C HIS A 60 -14.55 15.47 0.91
N PHE A 61 -15.09 14.58 1.76
CA PHE A 61 -15.35 13.17 1.42
C PHE A 61 -16.22 13.00 0.16
N LYS A 62 -17.21 13.84 -0.05
CA LYS A 62 -18.11 13.74 -1.22
C LYS A 62 -17.41 14.11 -2.53
N ALA A 63 -16.45 15.03 -2.49
CA ALA A 63 -15.75 15.54 -3.67
C ALA A 63 -14.43 14.82 -3.93
N CYS A 64 -13.63 14.58 -2.87
CA CYS A 64 -12.31 13.97 -2.96
C CYS A 64 -12.38 12.47 -3.27
N GLY A 65 -11.56 11.99 -4.22
CA GLY A 65 -11.45 10.58 -4.59
C GLY A 65 -10.59 9.71 -3.67
N GLY A 66 -9.91 10.31 -2.68
CA GLY A 66 -8.95 9.60 -1.83
C GLY A 66 -9.55 8.60 -0.83
N CYS A 67 -10.85 8.72 -0.53
CA CYS A 67 -11.56 7.82 0.40
C CYS A 67 -12.90 7.38 -0.18
N GLN A 68 -13.28 6.11 0.01
CA GLN A 68 -14.52 5.54 -0.49
C GLN A 68 -15.56 5.29 0.61
N LEU A 69 -15.14 4.98 1.85
CA LEU A 69 -15.96 4.36 2.89
C LEU A 69 -16.08 5.18 4.19
N GLN A 70 -15.83 6.50 4.18
CA GLN A 70 -15.96 7.31 5.40
C GLN A 70 -17.39 7.43 5.93
N HIS A 71 -18.39 7.11 5.11
CA HIS A 71 -19.80 7.12 5.47
C HIS A 71 -20.28 5.82 6.12
N ALA A 72 -19.39 4.82 6.24
CA ALA A 72 -19.65 3.55 6.90
C ALA A 72 -19.02 3.51 8.29
N SER A 73 -19.65 2.77 9.22
CA SER A 73 -19.10 2.50 10.55
C SER A 73 -17.76 1.75 10.46
N GLY A 74 -16.87 1.96 11.44
CA GLY A 74 -15.59 1.27 11.46
C GLY A 74 -15.73 -0.26 11.54
N ALA A 75 -16.71 -0.74 12.30
CA ALA A 75 -17.03 -2.16 12.42
C ALA A 75 -17.46 -2.75 11.08
N PHE A 76 -18.42 -2.10 10.41
CA PHE A 76 -18.86 -2.52 9.07
C PHE A 76 -17.70 -2.60 8.06
N VAL A 77 -16.83 -1.57 8.01
CA VAL A 77 -15.69 -1.56 7.08
C VAL A 77 -14.71 -2.70 7.39
N ALA A 78 -14.47 -2.97 8.67
CA ALA A 78 -13.61 -4.08 9.09
C ALA A 78 -14.17 -5.44 8.64
N ASP A 79 -15.43 -5.70 8.92
CA ASP A 79 -16.12 -6.93 8.55
C ASP A 79 -16.21 -7.10 7.03
N TRP A 80 -16.51 -6.01 6.31
CA TRP A 80 -16.55 -6.02 4.86
C TRP A 80 -15.18 -6.37 4.25
N LYS A 81 -14.08 -5.80 4.75
CA LYS A 81 -12.72 -6.11 4.26
C LYS A 81 -12.34 -7.57 4.50
N VAL A 82 -12.67 -8.12 5.67
CA VAL A 82 -12.51 -9.56 5.95
C VAL A 82 -13.37 -10.39 5.00
N GLY A 83 -14.62 -9.97 4.76
CA GLY A 83 -15.55 -10.60 3.82
C GLY A 83 -15.02 -10.63 2.38
N VAL A 84 -14.35 -9.58 1.92
CA VAL A 84 -13.72 -9.52 0.58
C VAL A 84 -12.65 -10.60 0.44
N VAL A 85 -11.79 -10.78 1.45
CA VAL A 85 -10.74 -11.81 1.42
C VAL A 85 -11.35 -13.21 1.51
N ARG A 86 -12.36 -13.38 2.39
CA ARG A 86 -13.07 -14.65 2.54
C ARG A 86 -13.72 -15.08 1.24
N ALA A 87 -14.46 -14.20 0.59
CA ALA A 87 -15.11 -14.48 -0.70
C ALA A 87 -14.12 -14.84 -1.81
N ALA A 88 -12.93 -14.20 -1.83
CA ALA A 88 -11.88 -14.55 -2.77
C ALA A 88 -11.34 -15.98 -2.54
N LEU A 89 -11.14 -16.38 -1.30
CA LEU A 89 -10.74 -17.75 -0.95
C LEU A 89 -11.83 -18.77 -1.27
N GLU A 90 -13.08 -18.49 -0.90
CA GLU A 90 -14.25 -19.36 -1.17
C GLU A 90 -14.46 -19.61 -2.66
N ALA A 91 -14.16 -18.63 -3.52
CA ALA A 91 -14.20 -18.79 -4.98
C ALA A 91 -13.21 -19.86 -5.50
N HIS A 92 -12.19 -20.21 -4.71
CA HIS A 92 -11.24 -21.29 -4.97
C HIS A 92 -11.45 -22.53 -4.08
N GLY A 93 -12.60 -22.62 -3.37
CA GLY A 93 -12.90 -23.71 -2.47
C GLY A 93 -12.04 -23.73 -1.19
N LEU A 94 -11.45 -22.61 -0.82
CA LEU A 94 -10.56 -22.49 0.33
C LEU A 94 -11.26 -21.83 1.53
N SER A 95 -10.80 -22.20 2.72
CA SER A 95 -11.11 -21.52 3.97
C SER A 95 -9.83 -21.24 4.74
N ALA A 96 -9.86 -20.26 5.64
CA ALA A 96 -8.70 -19.89 6.45
C ALA A 96 -9.13 -19.56 7.90
N PRO A 97 -8.28 -19.82 8.90
CA PRO A 97 -8.48 -19.33 10.27
C PRO A 97 -8.14 -17.83 10.32
N PHE A 98 -9.18 -16.98 10.28
CA PHE A 98 -9.03 -15.53 10.35
C PHE A 98 -8.69 -15.08 11.77
N LEU A 99 -7.62 -14.31 11.90
CA LEU A 99 -7.33 -13.53 13.10
C LEU A 99 -8.11 -12.21 13.10
N SER A 100 -8.15 -11.52 14.23
CA SER A 100 -8.74 -10.17 14.31
C SER A 100 -8.05 -9.22 13.36
N ILE A 101 -8.84 -8.41 12.64
CA ILE A 101 -8.32 -7.40 11.74
C ILE A 101 -7.50 -6.35 12.50
N ALA A 102 -6.38 -5.92 11.90
CA ALA A 102 -5.59 -4.79 12.40
C ALA A 102 -5.91 -3.55 11.55
N THR A 103 -6.53 -2.54 12.14
CA THR A 103 -6.91 -1.31 11.44
C THR A 103 -6.04 -0.14 11.92
N SER A 104 -5.36 0.52 10.99
CA SER A 104 -4.58 1.74 11.28
C SER A 104 -5.49 2.89 11.70
N PRO A 105 -5.04 3.77 12.62
CA PRO A 105 -5.82 4.91 13.05
C PRO A 105 -6.04 5.94 11.92
N ALA A 106 -6.94 6.89 12.13
CA ALA A 106 -7.01 8.08 11.31
C ALA A 106 -5.71 8.89 11.44
N ARG A 107 -5.37 9.68 10.43
CA ARG A 107 -4.16 10.53 10.42
C ARG A 107 -2.85 9.76 10.58
N ALA A 108 -2.81 8.51 10.14
CA ALA A 108 -1.62 7.64 10.24
C ALA A 108 -0.89 7.47 8.89
N ARG A 109 -1.49 7.88 7.77
CA ARG A 109 -0.91 7.66 6.45
C ARG A 109 0.36 8.50 6.26
N ARG A 110 1.50 7.83 6.14
CA ARG A 110 2.84 8.43 6.07
C ARG A 110 3.39 8.65 4.66
N ARG A 111 2.64 8.26 3.62
CA ARG A 111 2.99 8.51 2.23
C ARG A 111 1.77 8.83 1.38
N ALA A 112 1.92 9.72 0.42
CA ALA A 112 0.88 10.09 -0.53
C ALA A 112 1.49 10.58 -1.84
N THR A 113 0.71 10.50 -2.91
CA THR A 113 1.00 11.19 -4.15
C THR A 113 -0.05 12.27 -4.33
N LEU A 114 0.37 13.53 -4.37
CA LEU A 114 -0.48 14.68 -4.58
C LEU A 114 -0.42 15.08 -6.05
N SER A 115 -1.55 15.52 -6.59
CA SER A 115 -1.62 16.22 -7.87
C SER A 115 -1.50 17.71 -7.63
N ALA A 116 -0.68 18.41 -8.43
CA ALA A 116 -0.52 19.86 -8.31
C ALA A 116 -0.49 20.55 -9.67
N ARG A 117 -1.18 21.69 -9.78
CA ARG A 117 -1.27 22.49 -11.02
C ARG A 117 -1.00 23.96 -10.73
N ARG A 118 -0.40 24.61 -11.71
CA ARG A 118 -0.27 26.08 -11.70
C ARG A 118 -1.60 26.72 -12.02
N THR A 119 -1.98 27.72 -11.24
CA THR A 119 -3.18 28.52 -11.44
C THR A 119 -2.82 29.98 -11.82
N LYS A 120 -3.81 30.82 -12.14
CA LYS A 120 -3.58 32.25 -12.41
C LYS A 120 -3.08 33.00 -11.16
N LYS A 121 -3.39 32.49 -9.96
CA LYS A 121 -3.12 33.16 -8.67
C LYS A 121 -2.01 32.46 -7.84
N GLY A 122 -1.45 31.34 -8.31
CA GLY A 122 -0.47 30.58 -7.54
C GLY A 122 -0.41 29.12 -7.97
N GLY A 123 -0.24 28.22 -7.00
CA GLY A 123 -0.39 26.77 -7.13
C GLY A 123 -1.71 26.27 -6.55
N MET A 124 -2.07 25.05 -6.90
CA MET A 124 -3.17 24.28 -6.32
C MET A 124 -2.68 22.85 -6.15
N ALA A 125 -2.89 22.24 -4.99
CA ALA A 125 -2.49 20.88 -4.72
C ALA A 125 -3.55 20.10 -3.92
N GLY A 126 -3.62 18.79 -4.16
CA GLY A 126 -4.56 17.92 -3.47
C GLY A 126 -4.67 16.55 -4.11
N PHE A 127 -5.84 15.96 -4.02
CA PHE A 127 -6.17 14.70 -4.68
C PHE A 127 -7.19 14.92 -5.79
N HIS A 128 -7.19 14.07 -6.79
CA HIS A 128 -8.25 14.08 -7.80
C HIS A 128 -9.61 13.81 -7.18
N GLY A 129 -10.63 14.45 -7.73
CA GLY A 129 -12.02 14.17 -7.41
C GLY A 129 -12.44 12.77 -7.81
N ARG A 130 -13.60 12.32 -7.34
CA ARG A 130 -14.17 11.02 -7.71
C ARG A 130 -14.44 10.97 -9.22
N ALA A 131 -13.80 10.01 -9.91
CA ALA A 131 -13.89 9.84 -11.36
C ALA A 131 -13.74 11.17 -12.14
N SER A 132 -12.78 12.01 -11.70
CA SER A 132 -12.57 13.34 -12.25
C SER A 132 -11.09 13.73 -12.15
N ASP A 133 -10.61 14.52 -13.13
CA ASP A 133 -9.27 15.10 -13.13
C ASP A 133 -9.20 16.45 -12.39
N VAL A 134 -10.29 16.86 -11.74
CA VAL A 134 -10.33 18.08 -10.93
C VAL A 134 -9.59 17.82 -9.62
N ILE A 135 -8.60 18.66 -9.30
CA ILE A 135 -7.90 18.61 -8.03
C ILE A 135 -8.79 19.18 -6.94
N ILE A 136 -8.96 18.43 -5.87
CA ILE A 136 -9.67 18.85 -4.64
C ILE A 136 -8.63 19.15 -3.58
N GLU A 137 -8.57 20.39 -3.17
CA GLU A 137 -7.72 20.83 -2.05
C GLU A 137 -8.26 20.26 -0.74
N VAL A 138 -7.36 19.71 0.08
CA VAL A 138 -7.72 18.97 1.32
C VAL A 138 -6.90 19.44 2.52
N PRO A 139 -6.99 20.73 2.90
CA PRO A 139 -6.13 21.35 3.93
C PRO A 139 -6.30 20.74 5.33
N ASP A 140 -7.35 19.97 5.55
CA ASP A 140 -7.69 19.31 6.81
C ASP A 140 -7.94 17.80 6.64
N CYS A 141 -7.17 17.15 5.76
CA CYS A 141 -7.30 15.71 5.48
C CYS A 141 -7.25 14.87 6.76
N GLN A 142 -8.26 13.99 6.93
CA GLN A 142 -8.37 13.13 8.12
C GLN A 142 -7.62 11.80 7.95
N LEU A 143 -7.01 11.56 6.79
CA LEU A 143 -6.27 10.33 6.49
C LEU A 143 -4.76 10.51 6.64
N LEU A 144 -4.22 11.63 6.13
CA LEU A 144 -2.78 11.90 6.13
C LEU A 144 -2.27 12.18 7.54
N HIS A 145 -1.05 11.71 7.84
CA HIS A 145 -0.34 12.08 9.06
C HIS A 145 -0.19 13.61 9.14
N PRO A 146 -0.29 14.23 10.32
CA PRO A 146 -0.18 15.68 10.46
C PRO A 146 1.06 16.29 9.82
N ASP A 147 2.22 15.65 9.97
CA ASP A 147 3.47 16.13 9.37
C ASP A 147 3.48 16.01 7.84
N LEU A 148 2.73 15.05 7.28
CA LEU A 148 2.59 14.92 5.83
C LEU A 148 1.75 16.04 5.22
N MET A 149 0.91 16.73 6.01
CA MET A 149 0.13 17.87 5.56
C MET A 149 0.99 19.05 5.08
N ARG A 150 2.24 19.13 5.52
CA ARG A 150 3.24 20.08 5.02
C ARG A 150 3.54 19.90 3.53
N ALA A 151 3.20 18.75 2.97
CA ALA A 151 3.34 18.48 1.53
C ALA A 151 2.36 19.27 0.65
N LEU A 152 1.23 19.74 1.19
CA LEU A 152 0.26 20.53 0.40
C LEU A 152 0.85 21.88 -0.03
N PRO A 153 1.27 22.79 0.89
CA PRO A 153 1.89 24.05 0.49
C PRO A 153 3.19 23.86 -0.32
N LEU A 154 3.96 22.80 -0.06
CA LEU A 154 5.10 22.44 -0.89
C LEU A 154 4.67 22.14 -2.34
N ALA A 155 3.66 21.31 -2.54
CA ALA A 155 3.19 20.92 -3.87
C ALA A 155 2.58 22.13 -4.63
N GLU A 156 1.92 23.05 -3.93
CA GLU A 156 1.44 24.34 -4.50
C GLU A 156 2.61 25.19 -4.98
N ASP A 157 3.65 25.34 -4.17
CA ASP A 157 4.85 26.12 -4.52
C ASP A 157 5.61 25.49 -5.69
N LEU A 158 5.81 24.18 -5.67
CA LEU A 158 6.36 23.43 -6.80
C LEU A 158 5.55 23.70 -8.08
N ALA A 159 4.23 23.59 -8.04
CA ALA A 159 3.38 23.81 -9.20
C ALA A 159 3.45 25.26 -9.70
N GLN A 160 3.46 26.23 -8.80
CA GLN A 160 3.55 27.65 -9.15
C GLN A 160 4.84 27.97 -9.90
N GLN A 161 5.98 27.43 -9.44
CA GLN A 161 7.30 27.80 -9.94
C GLN A 161 7.76 26.91 -11.11
N THR A 162 7.36 25.64 -11.14
CA THR A 162 7.95 24.66 -12.07
C THR A 162 6.98 24.04 -13.06
N ALA A 163 5.66 24.07 -12.80
CA ALA A 163 4.69 23.50 -13.74
C ALA A 163 4.46 24.38 -14.97
N SER A 164 4.19 23.76 -16.11
CA SER A 164 3.66 24.47 -17.28
C SER A 164 2.21 24.91 -17.02
N ARG A 165 1.69 25.86 -17.82
CA ARG A 165 0.30 26.35 -17.64
C ARG A 165 -0.78 25.28 -17.79
N LYS A 166 -0.51 24.20 -18.54
CA LYS A 166 -1.43 23.09 -18.78
C LYS A 166 -0.97 21.79 -18.13
N GLY A 167 0.24 21.78 -17.54
CA GLY A 167 0.83 20.60 -16.92
C GLY A 167 0.30 20.35 -15.51
N GLU A 168 0.37 19.12 -15.13
CA GLU A 168 0.13 18.65 -13.77
C GLU A 168 1.39 17.96 -13.24
N LEU A 169 1.77 18.29 -12.03
CA LEU A 169 2.82 17.60 -11.29
C LEU A 169 2.21 16.45 -10.50
N SER A 170 2.91 15.33 -10.50
CA SER A 170 2.72 14.25 -9.53
C SER A 170 3.79 14.38 -8.46
N VAL A 171 3.39 14.67 -7.23
CA VAL A 171 4.28 14.92 -6.09
C VAL A 171 4.13 13.77 -5.11
N ALA A 172 5.01 12.79 -5.22
CA ALA A 172 5.09 11.67 -4.29
C ALA A 172 5.86 12.11 -3.05
N VAL A 173 5.25 11.96 -1.88
CA VAL A 173 5.81 12.40 -0.60
C VAL A 173 5.74 11.26 0.40
N CYS A 174 6.83 11.05 1.14
CA CYS A 174 6.92 10.12 2.24
C CYS A 174 7.51 10.79 3.48
N LEU A 175 7.00 10.44 4.65
CA LEU A 175 7.62 10.81 5.92
C LEU A 175 8.85 9.93 6.18
N SER A 176 9.93 10.56 6.60
CA SER A 176 11.16 9.90 7.03
C SER A 176 11.64 10.49 8.35
N ALA A 177 12.61 9.86 8.98
CA ALA A 177 13.26 10.41 10.18
C ALA A 177 13.96 11.76 9.90
N GLY A 178 14.40 11.97 8.64
CA GLY A 178 15.04 13.23 8.22
C GLY A 178 14.05 14.35 7.85
N GLY A 179 12.74 14.06 7.76
CA GLY A 179 11.69 14.98 7.27
C GLY A 179 11.01 14.44 6.02
N LEU A 180 10.43 15.34 5.20
CA LEU A 180 9.76 14.94 3.97
C LEU A 180 10.75 14.48 2.90
N ASP A 181 10.53 13.30 2.38
CA ASP A 181 11.20 12.76 1.19
C ASP A 181 10.25 12.90 -0.01
N VAL A 182 10.69 13.61 -1.03
CA VAL A 182 9.82 14.07 -2.12
C VAL A 182 10.40 13.68 -3.47
N GLN A 183 9.55 13.07 -4.30
CA GLN A 183 9.83 12.84 -5.73
C GLN A 183 8.75 13.51 -6.57
N VAL A 184 9.17 14.28 -7.58
CA VAL A 184 8.27 15.02 -8.47
C VAL A 184 8.41 14.52 -9.90
N SER A 185 7.28 14.32 -10.58
CA SER A 185 7.22 14.00 -11.99
C SER A 185 6.12 14.82 -12.71
N GLY A 186 6.07 14.77 -14.04
CA GLY A 186 5.11 15.54 -14.83
C GLY A 186 5.51 17.01 -15.08
N GLY A 187 6.67 17.42 -14.60
CA GLY A 187 7.18 18.78 -14.77
C GLY A 187 7.97 18.98 -16.06
N LYS A 188 8.62 20.14 -16.17
CA LYS A 188 9.51 20.49 -17.29
C LYS A 188 10.79 19.67 -17.25
N ASP A 189 11.46 19.57 -18.39
CA ASP A 189 12.80 19.03 -18.46
C ASP A 189 13.75 19.82 -17.56
N LEU A 190 14.66 19.11 -16.91
CA LEU A 190 15.55 19.67 -15.91
C LEU A 190 16.70 20.45 -16.58
N ASP A 191 16.76 21.75 -16.34
CA ASP A 191 17.85 22.63 -16.75
C ASP A 191 18.55 23.30 -15.56
N GLY A 192 19.58 24.07 -15.80
CA GLY A 192 20.33 24.75 -14.74
C GLY A 192 19.49 25.71 -13.90
N PRO A 193 18.71 26.61 -14.49
CA PRO A 193 17.80 27.50 -13.76
C PRO A 193 16.78 26.74 -12.91
N LEU A 194 16.18 25.66 -13.44
CA LEU A 194 15.21 24.86 -12.72
C LEU A 194 15.84 24.15 -11.50
N ARG A 195 17.09 23.65 -11.61
CA ARG A 195 17.84 23.06 -10.48
C ARG A 195 17.98 24.04 -9.32
N ILE A 196 18.29 25.30 -9.61
CA ILE A 196 18.43 26.35 -8.60
C ILE A 196 17.09 26.56 -7.89
N VAL A 197 16.00 26.71 -8.64
CA VAL A 197 14.65 26.88 -8.09
C VAL A 197 14.26 25.70 -7.21
N LEU A 198 14.48 24.48 -7.68
CA LEU A 198 14.15 23.27 -6.91
C LEU A 198 14.97 23.15 -5.61
N ALA A 199 16.27 23.51 -5.65
CA ALA A 199 17.12 23.54 -4.46
C ALA A 199 16.61 24.59 -3.44
N GLN A 200 16.20 25.76 -3.89
CA GLN A 200 15.60 26.79 -3.03
C GLN A 200 14.28 26.34 -2.41
N ILE A 201 13.42 25.66 -3.17
CA ILE A 201 12.17 25.06 -2.65
C ILE A 201 12.48 24.01 -1.59
N ALA A 202 13.47 23.13 -1.85
CA ALA A 202 13.88 22.11 -0.89
C ALA A 202 14.36 22.71 0.44
N GLU A 203 15.04 23.84 0.39
CA GLU A 203 15.48 24.58 1.56
C GLU A 203 14.30 25.28 2.26
N ALA A 204 13.49 26.02 1.54
CA ALA A 204 12.37 26.78 2.09
C ALA A 204 11.33 25.89 2.81
N HIS A 205 11.09 24.69 2.29
CA HIS A 205 10.17 23.72 2.88
C HIS A 205 10.85 22.70 3.83
N ASP A 206 12.12 22.90 4.13
CA ASP A 206 12.90 22.04 5.03
C ASP A 206 12.80 20.55 4.70
N LEU A 207 12.97 20.20 3.42
CA LEU A 207 12.87 18.81 2.96
C LEU A 207 14.09 18.00 3.39
N ALA A 208 13.89 16.71 3.65
CA ALA A 208 15.00 15.77 3.79
C ALA A 208 15.68 15.56 2.45
N ARG A 209 14.89 15.25 1.41
CA ARG A 209 15.34 15.07 0.03
C ARG A 209 14.29 15.59 -0.96
N LEU A 210 14.75 16.11 -2.09
CA LEU A 210 13.94 16.41 -3.26
C LEU A 210 14.57 15.73 -4.48
N ALA A 211 13.78 14.94 -5.20
CA ALA A 211 14.12 14.37 -6.49
C ALA A 211 13.17 14.89 -7.57
N TRP A 212 13.70 15.09 -8.76
CA TRP A 212 12.96 15.48 -9.95
C TRP A 212 13.09 14.36 -10.97
N TYR A 213 11.99 13.67 -11.26
CA TYR A 213 12.01 12.34 -11.89
C TYR A 213 12.96 11.40 -11.11
N ASP A 214 13.99 10.89 -11.72
CA ASP A 214 14.94 9.96 -11.11
C ASP A 214 16.21 10.65 -10.59
N GLU A 215 16.31 11.98 -10.78
CA GLU A 215 17.50 12.74 -10.37
C GLU A 215 17.30 13.39 -8.99
N VAL A 216 18.22 13.11 -8.07
CA VAL A 216 18.25 13.78 -6.77
C VAL A 216 18.80 15.19 -6.91
N ILE A 217 17.97 16.19 -6.63
CA ILE A 217 18.32 17.62 -6.70
C ILE A 217 19.00 18.08 -5.42
N ALA A 218 18.46 17.68 -4.27
CA ALA A 218 18.96 18.06 -2.96
C ALA A 218 18.74 16.95 -1.94
N THR A 219 19.73 16.67 -1.11
CA THR A 219 19.62 15.86 0.09
C THR A 219 20.18 16.69 1.23
N ARG A 220 19.32 17.26 2.06
CA ARG A 220 19.70 18.07 3.23
C ARG A 220 19.89 17.20 4.46
N ARG A 221 19.14 16.11 4.57
CA ARG A 221 19.23 15.08 5.59
C ARG A 221 18.89 13.73 4.95
N PRO A 222 19.53 12.63 5.40
CA PRO A 222 19.14 11.30 4.91
C PRO A 222 17.65 11.01 5.20
N PRO A 223 16.82 10.65 4.19
CA PRO A 223 15.42 10.30 4.40
C PRO A 223 15.30 8.86 4.91
N THR A 224 15.80 8.60 6.11
CA THR A 224 15.89 7.26 6.67
C THR A 224 14.53 6.72 7.12
N GLN A 225 14.33 5.42 6.88
CA GLN A 225 13.27 4.59 7.44
C GLN A 225 13.89 3.61 8.43
N GLN A 226 13.14 3.22 9.45
CA GLN A 226 13.61 2.26 10.44
C GLN A 226 12.93 0.91 10.22
N PHE A 227 13.70 -0.14 9.96
CA PHE A 227 13.25 -1.53 9.86
C PHE A 227 13.97 -2.37 10.93
N GLY A 228 13.26 -2.68 12.02
CA GLY A 228 13.88 -3.26 13.21
C GLY A 228 14.96 -2.34 13.79
N ALA A 229 16.19 -2.83 13.93
CA ALA A 229 17.34 -2.04 14.37
C ALA A 229 18.01 -1.26 13.23
N ALA A 230 17.70 -1.56 11.98
CA ALA A 230 18.36 -0.98 10.82
C ALA A 230 17.75 0.34 10.37
N HIS A 231 18.61 1.29 9.99
CA HIS A 231 18.22 2.56 9.38
C HIS A 231 18.54 2.54 7.88
N VAL A 232 17.48 2.48 7.06
CA VAL A 232 17.57 2.41 5.61
C VAL A 232 17.31 3.78 5.00
N THR A 233 18.07 4.17 3.98
CA THR A 233 17.77 5.32 3.12
C THR A 233 17.26 4.79 1.78
N PRO A 234 15.94 4.71 1.56
CA PRO A 234 15.37 4.18 0.33
C PRO A 234 15.73 5.08 -0.88
N PRO A 235 15.77 4.55 -2.11
CA PRO A 235 15.84 5.39 -3.30
C PRO A 235 14.59 6.29 -3.42
N PRO A 236 14.65 7.40 -4.18
CA PRO A 236 13.48 8.25 -4.41
C PRO A 236 12.29 7.45 -4.94
N GLY A 237 11.10 7.69 -4.39
CA GLY A 237 9.88 7.02 -4.83
C GLY A 237 9.75 5.55 -4.45
N ALA A 238 10.67 4.98 -3.68
CA ALA A 238 10.59 3.59 -3.23
C ALA A 238 9.27 3.28 -2.53
N PHE A 239 8.78 2.07 -2.74
CA PHE A 239 7.59 1.59 -2.05
C PHE A 239 7.87 1.41 -0.56
N LEU A 240 6.93 1.87 0.26
CA LEU A 240 6.88 1.67 1.72
C LEU A 240 5.45 1.34 2.13
N GLN A 241 5.26 0.64 3.25
CA GLN A 241 3.94 0.38 3.80
C GLN A 241 3.23 1.71 4.15
N ALA A 242 1.92 1.79 3.95
CA ALA A 242 1.18 3.06 3.97
C ALA A 242 1.14 3.73 5.36
N THR A 243 1.22 2.93 6.42
CA THR A 243 1.20 3.37 7.82
C THR A 243 2.24 2.60 8.63
N ALA A 244 2.75 3.18 9.70
CA ALA A 244 3.67 2.50 10.61
C ALA A 244 2.98 1.35 11.37
N GLU A 245 1.73 1.54 11.76
CA GLU A 245 0.93 0.54 12.46
C GLU A 245 0.62 -0.67 11.56
N GLY A 246 0.33 -0.43 10.28
CA GLY A 246 0.12 -1.50 9.30
C GLY A 246 1.39 -2.31 9.07
N GLU A 247 2.53 -1.63 8.91
CA GLU A 247 3.84 -2.29 8.79
C GLU A 247 4.17 -3.12 10.02
N ALA A 248 3.96 -2.57 11.23
CA ALA A 248 4.21 -3.30 12.49
C ALA A 248 3.31 -4.53 12.62
N ALA A 249 2.03 -4.45 12.22
CA ALA A 249 1.10 -5.58 12.26
C ALA A 249 1.53 -6.69 11.27
N LEU A 250 1.89 -6.33 10.03
CA LEU A 250 2.40 -7.28 9.04
C LEU A 250 3.69 -7.95 9.54
N LEU A 251 4.64 -7.16 10.05
CA LEU A 251 5.91 -7.68 10.57
C LEU A 251 5.71 -8.62 11.75
N ALA A 252 4.79 -8.31 12.67
CA ALA A 252 4.50 -9.17 13.82
C ALA A 252 4.00 -10.56 13.39
N ASP A 253 3.09 -10.61 12.42
CA ASP A 253 2.60 -11.89 11.89
C ASP A 253 3.68 -12.63 11.08
N VAL A 254 4.49 -11.93 10.28
CA VAL A 254 5.62 -12.52 9.56
C VAL A 254 6.62 -13.15 10.54
N ILE A 255 6.98 -12.46 11.63
CA ILE A 255 7.85 -12.98 12.68
C ILE A 255 7.23 -14.22 13.33
N GLN A 256 5.94 -14.19 13.64
CA GLN A 256 5.24 -15.33 14.23
C GLN A 256 5.24 -16.54 13.32
N ILE A 257 4.92 -16.38 12.03
CA ILE A 257 4.87 -17.46 11.04
C ILE A 257 6.26 -18.06 10.83
N THR A 258 7.30 -17.24 10.83
CA THR A 258 8.69 -17.68 10.60
C THR A 258 9.44 -18.06 11.90
N ALA A 259 8.75 -18.07 13.05
CA ALA A 259 9.36 -18.32 14.36
C ALA A 259 10.15 -19.65 14.41
N GLY A 260 11.37 -19.60 14.95
CA GLY A 260 12.28 -20.76 15.03
C GLY A 260 12.99 -21.12 13.73
N ALA A 261 12.75 -20.41 12.62
CA ALA A 261 13.56 -20.57 11.42
C ALA A 261 14.98 -20.05 11.64
N THR A 262 15.96 -20.75 11.10
CA THR A 262 17.37 -20.38 11.14
C THR A 262 17.85 -19.78 9.83
N ARG A 263 17.16 -20.10 8.73
CA ARG A 263 17.40 -19.62 7.36
C ARG A 263 16.08 -19.24 6.70
N ILE A 264 15.94 -17.97 6.38
CA ILE A 264 14.74 -17.39 5.78
C ILE A 264 15.10 -16.83 4.40
N VAL A 265 14.22 -17.02 3.44
CA VAL A 265 14.25 -16.30 2.17
C VAL A 265 13.16 -15.22 2.18
N ASP A 266 13.50 -13.97 1.81
CA ASP A 266 12.57 -12.86 1.65
C ASP A 266 12.49 -12.47 0.17
N LEU A 267 11.31 -12.64 -0.43
CA LEU A 267 11.05 -12.57 -1.86
C LEU A 267 10.18 -11.34 -2.14
N PHE A 268 10.61 -10.53 -3.11
CA PHE A 268 10.09 -9.17 -3.34
C PHE A 268 10.38 -8.27 -2.14
N ALA A 269 11.62 -8.32 -1.66
CA ALA A 269 12.00 -7.80 -0.35
C ALA A 269 11.99 -6.26 -0.24
N GLY A 270 11.88 -5.54 -1.36
CA GLY A 270 11.93 -4.08 -1.38
C GLY A 270 13.21 -3.54 -0.76
N CYS A 271 13.09 -2.57 0.11
CA CYS A 271 14.23 -2.02 0.89
C CYS A 271 14.53 -2.82 2.17
N GLY A 272 13.96 -4.03 2.35
CA GLY A 272 14.21 -4.88 3.50
C GLY A 272 13.23 -4.72 4.64
N THR A 273 11.98 -4.36 4.38
CA THR A 273 10.92 -4.20 5.39
C THR A 273 10.80 -5.42 6.30
N PHE A 274 10.93 -6.62 5.75
CA PHE A 274 10.91 -7.88 6.51
C PHE A 274 12.32 -8.45 6.68
N ALA A 275 13.16 -8.41 5.64
CA ALA A 275 14.51 -9.00 5.66
C ALA A 275 15.37 -8.47 6.80
N LEU A 276 15.40 -7.15 7.00
CA LEU A 276 16.25 -6.53 8.02
C LEU A 276 15.82 -6.90 9.45
N PRO A 277 14.55 -6.77 9.86
CA PRO A 277 14.10 -7.24 11.17
C PRO A 277 14.32 -8.74 11.38
N LEU A 278 14.07 -9.58 10.36
CA LEU A 278 14.27 -11.02 10.44
C LEU A 278 15.75 -11.39 10.57
N SER A 279 16.66 -10.58 10.05
CA SER A 279 18.10 -10.82 10.18
C SER A 279 18.62 -10.71 11.61
N ALA A 280 17.87 -10.13 12.54
CA ALA A 280 18.18 -10.19 13.98
C ALA A 280 18.02 -11.64 14.52
N MET A 281 17.15 -12.45 13.93
CA MET A 281 16.80 -13.79 14.43
C MET A 281 17.36 -14.94 13.58
N ALA A 282 17.47 -14.77 12.27
CA ALA A 282 17.84 -15.80 11.31
C ALA A 282 18.87 -15.29 10.30
N ARG A 283 19.51 -16.19 9.57
CA ARG A 283 20.20 -15.85 8.31
C ARG A 283 19.15 -15.59 7.25
N VAL A 284 19.24 -14.49 6.52
CA VAL A 284 18.26 -14.10 5.52
C VAL A 284 18.92 -14.00 4.15
N HIS A 285 18.25 -14.56 3.13
CA HIS A 285 18.53 -14.27 1.73
C HIS A 285 17.37 -13.45 1.17
N ALA A 286 17.63 -12.23 0.70
CA ALA A 286 16.63 -11.32 0.19
C ALA A 286 16.80 -11.15 -1.33
N ALA A 287 15.70 -11.32 -2.09
CA ALA A 287 15.66 -11.12 -3.53
C ALA A 287 14.65 -10.02 -3.89
N GLU A 288 15.10 -9.04 -4.66
CA GLU A 288 14.31 -7.88 -5.09
C GLU A 288 14.67 -7.51 -6.53
N GLY A 289 13.69 -7.05 -7.32
CA GLY A 289 13.90 -6.66 -8.71
C GLY A 289 14.66 -5.36 -8.92
N ASP A 290 14.53 -4.42 -7.98
CA ASP A 290 15.15 -3.10 -8.06
C ASP A 290 16.53 -3.10 -7.36
N ALA A 291 17.59 -2.89 -8.15
CA ALA A 291 18.96 -2.86 -7.66
C ALA A 291 19.20 -1.72 -6.66
N LEU A 292 18.55 -0.56 -6.81
CA LEU A 292 18.71 0.54 -5.87
C LEU A 292 18.11 0.23 -4.49
N MET A 293 17.01 -0.53 -4.46
CA MET A 293 16.41 -1.02 -3.22
C MET A 293 17.31 -2.04 -2.54
N THR A 294 17.90 -2.99 -3.31
CA THR A 294 18.83 -3.97 -2.77
C THR A 294 20.10 -3.33 -2.22
N ASP A 295 20.64 -2.32 -2.91
CA ASP A 295 21.81 -1.56 -2.45
C ASP A 295 21.52 -0.82 -1.15
N ALA A 296 20.33 -0.19 -1.02
CA ALA A 296 19.92 0.49 0.19
C ALA A 296 19.78 -0.47 1.38
N MET A 297 19.18 -1.64 1.16
CA MET A 297 19.06 -2.72 2.16
C MET A 297 20.45 -3.22 2.60
N GLN A 298 21.33 -3.53 1.65
CA GLN A 298 22.69 -4.01 1.94
C GLN A 298 23.52 -2.97 2.68
N ALA A 299 23.41 -1.69 2.32
CA ALA A 299 24.11 -0.59 2.99
C ALA A 299 23.62 -0.41 4.45
N ALA A 300 22.33 -0.56 4.70
CA ALA A 300 21.76 -0.50 6.04
C ALA A 300 22.21 -1.67 6.91
N TRP A 301 22.18 -2.89 6.38
CA TRP A 301 22.63 -4.08 7.08
C TRP A 301 24.10 -3.97 7.52
N ARG A 302 24.99 -3.52 6.63
CA ARG A 302 26.43 -3.34 6.95
C ARG A 302 26.71 -2.36 8.08
N LYS A 303 25.79 -1.42 8.32
CA LYS A 303 25.91 -0.36 9.34
C LYS A 303 25.22 -0.74 10.66
N THR A 304 24.49 -1.86 10.69
CA THR A 304 23.69 -2.25 11.85
C THR A 304 24.34 -3.43 12.56
N GLU A 305 24.71 -3.23 13.81
CA GLU A 305 25.29 -4.28 14.65
C GLU A 305 24.22 -5.26 15.15
N GLY A 306 24.64 -6.47 15.50
CA GLY A 306 23.78 -7.50 16.08
C GLY A 306 22.89 -8.25 15.09
N LEU A 307 22.97 -7.95 13.80
CA LEU A 307 22.26 -8.70 12.76
C LEU A 307 23.05 -9.92 12.30
N LYS A 308 22.33 -11.02 12.03
CA LYS A 308 22.91 -12.21 11.40
C LYS A 308 23.16 -11.94 9.92
N GLN A 309 23.75 -12.90 9.24
CA GLN A 309 24.10 -12.80 7.82
C GLN A 309 22.85 -12.47 6.98
N LEU A 310 22.93 -11.41 6.20
CA LEU A 310 22.02 -11.05 5.14
C LEU A 310 22.76 -11.12 3.80
N SER A 311 22.27 -11.93 2.88
CA SER A 311 22.66 -11.91 1.47
C SER A 311 21.54 -11.27 0.66
N VAL A 312 21.91 -10.39 -0.26
CA VAL A 312 20.93 -9.62 -1.06
C VAL A 312 21.24 -9.83 -2.54
N GLU A 313 20.19 -10.07 -3.33
CA GLU A 313 20.30 -10.28 -4.77
C GLU A 313 19.31 -9.39 -5.52
N ALA A 314 19.79 -8.66 -6.54
CA ALA A 314 18.93 -7.95 -7.49
C ALA A 314 18.46 -8.95 -8.58
N ARG A 315 17.17 -9.33 -8.51
CA ARG A 315 16.61 -10.40 -9.37
C ARG A 315 15.14 -10.20 -9.68
N ASP A 316 14.80 -10.14 -10.93
CA ASP A 316 13.40 -10.16 -11.40
C ASP A 316 12.80 -11.55 -11.17
N LEU A 317 12.03 -11.70 -10.08
CA LEU A 317 11.44 -12.99 -9.68
C LEU A 317 10.28 -13.44 -10.58
N TYR A 318 9.73 -12.58 -11.41
CA TYR A 318 8.74 -12.97 -12.43
C TYR A 318 9.38 -13.72 -13.59
N ARG A 319 10.59 -13.31 -14.00
CA ARG A 319 11.31 -13.91 -15.12
C ARG A 319 12.28 -15.01 -14.68
N ARG A 320 12.84 -14.85 -13.49
CA ARG A 320 13.86 -15.76 -12.93
C ARG A 320 13.56 -16.04 -11.46
N PRO A 321 12.51 -16.83 -11.15
CA PRO A 321 12.24 -17.19 -9.77
C PRO A 321 13.45 -17.93 -9.16
N LEU A 322 13.58 -17.87 -7.83
CA LEU A 322 14.55 -18.72 -7.12
C LEU A 322 14.17 -20.19 -7.31
N LEU A 323 15.13 -20.98 -7.73
CA LEU A 323 14.93 -22.40 -8.05
C LEU A 323 14.92 -23.28 -6.78
N PRO A 324 14.43 -24.54 -6.88
CA PRO A 324 14.31 -25.41 -5.71
C PRO A 324 15.62 -25.68 -4.98
N ASP A 325 16.73 -25.80 -5.70
CA ASP A 325 18.07 -25.99 -5.11
C ASP A 325 18.58 -24.77 -4.35
N GLU A 326 18.23 -23.55 -4.79
CA GLU A 326 18.50 -22.31 -4.08
C GLU A 326 17.67 -22.19 -2.79
N LEU A 327 16.45 -22.74 -2.80
CA LEU A 327 15.48 -22.72 -1.69
C LEU A 327 15.62 -23.90 -0.71
N ALA A 328 16.30 -24.98 -1.10
CA ALA A 328 16.32 -26.26 -0.40
C ALA A 328 16.85 -26.20 1.06
N LYS A 329 17.56 -25.13 1.41
CA LYS A 329 18.12 -24.94 2.75
C LYS A 329 17.31 -23.96 3.59
N CYS A 330 16.19 -23.43 3.08
CA CYS A 330 15.38 -22.46 3.78
C CYS A 330 14.36 -23.15 4.69
N ASP A 331 14.28 -22.70 5.94
CA ASP A 331 13.30 -23.17 6.92
C ASP A 331 11.96 -22.43 6.79
N ALA A 332 12.01 -21.22 6.23
CA ALA A 332 10.83 -20.40 5.96
C ALA A 332 11.06 -19.47 4.77
N ALA A 333 9.95 -19.03 4.15
CA ALA A 333 9.93 -17.99 3.14
C ALA A 333 8.97 -16.87 3.54
N VAL A 334 9.32 -15.64 3.17
CA VAL A 334 8.43 -14.48 3.16
C VAL A 334 8.21 -14.09 1.71
N ILE A 335 6.98 -13.78 1.34
CA ILE A 335 6.60 -13.31 0.01
C ILE A 335 5.75 -12.06 0.17
N ASP A 336 6.14 -10.93 -0.44
CA ASP A 336 5.33 -9.68 -0.51
C ASP A 336 5.30 -9.16 -1.96
N PRO A 337 4.60 -9.85 -2.88
CA PRO A 337 4.63 -9.55 -4.29
C PRO A 337 3.77 -8.32 -4.63
N PRO A 338 4.03 -7.64 -5.76
CA PRO A 338 3.11 -6.70 -6.35
C PRO A 338 1.73 -7.32 -6.64
N ARG A 339 0.75 -6.50 -7.05
CA ARG A 339 -0.65 -6.90 -7.27
C ARG A 339 -0.87 -8.10 -8.21
N ALA A 340 0.11 -8.47 -9.01
CA ALA A 340 0.06 -9.62 -9.92
C ALA A 340 0.16 -10.97 -9.19
N GLY A 341 0.60 -10.99 -7.93
CA GLY A 341 0.89 -12.22 -7.18
C GLY A 341 2.26 -12.80 -7.52
N ALA A 342 2.53 -14.04 -7.13
CA ALA A 342 3.85 -14.68 -7.22
C ALA A 342 3.80 -16.10 -7.82
N GLU A 343 2.95 -16.36 -8.81
CA GLU A 343 2.65 -17.70 -9.34
C GLU A 343 3.92 -18.52 -9.65
N ALA A 344 4.88 -17.92 -10.40
CA ALA A 344 6.12 -18.60 -10.76
C ALA A 344 6.95 -18.98 -9.53
N GLN A 345 7.04 -18.10 -8.55
CA GLN A 345 7.81 -18.33 -7.33
C GLN A 345 7.13 -19.32 -6.39
N VAL A 346 5.79 -19.28 -6.30
CA VAL A 346 5.00 -20.24 -5.52
C VAL A 346 5.25 -21.68 -5.99
N ALA A 347 5.30 -21.91 -7.30
CA ALA A 347 5.61 -23.24 -7.86
C ALA A 347 6.99 -23.74 -7.40
N GLN A 348 8.00 -22.88 -7.33
CA GLN A 348 9.34 -23.25 -6.87
C GLN A 348 9.38 -23.54 -5.36
N LEU A 349 8.64 -22.76 -4.55
CA LEU A 349 8.55 -23.02 -3.10
C LEU A 349 7.91 -24.37 -2.78
N ILE A 350 6.89 -24.76 -3.55
CA ILE A 350 6.24 -26.07 -3.43
C ILE A 350 7.25 -27.18 -3.76
N THR A 351 7.96 -27.05 -4.89
CA THR A 351 8.95 -28.04 -5.34
C THR A 351 10.11 -28.17 -4.35
N ALA A 352 10.59 -27.03 -3.79
CA ALA A 352 11.63 -27.00 -2.76
C ALA A 352 11.15 -27.51 -1.39
N ALA A 353 9.85 -27.68 -1.22
CA ALA A 353 9.26 -28.14 0.02
C ALA A 353 9.55 -27.23 1.23
N VAL A 354 9.59 -25.91 1.03
CA VAL A 354 9.86 -24.96 2.13
C VAL A 354 8.84 -25.15 3.25
N PRO A 355 9.25 -25.40 4.50
CA PRO A 355 8.32 -25.83 5.55
C PRO A 355 7.24 -24.82 5.91
N ARG A 356 7.57 -23.51 5.87
CA ARG A 356 6.67 -22.41 6.27
C ARG A 356 6.79 -21.24 5.32
N ILE A 357 5.63 -20.62 5.01
CA ILE A 357 5.57 -19.45 4.13
C ILE A 357 4.70 -18.38 4.79
N ALA A 358 5.24 -17.18 4.95
CA ALA A 358 4.50 -15.98 5.26
C ALA A 358 4.20 -15.24 3.95
N TYR A 359 2.94 -15.20 3.55
CA TYR A 359 2.50 -14.55 2.32
C TYR A 359 1.77 -13.24 2.65
N VAL A 360 2.36 -12.11 2.31
CA VAL A 360 1.76 -10.77 2.37
C VAL A 360 1.16 -10.44 1.01
N SER A 361 0.01 -9.80 0.94
CA SER A 361 -0.62 -9.43 -0.33
C SER A 361 -1.57 -8.25 -0.20
N CYS A 362 -1.57 -7.37 -1.22
CA CYS A 362 -2.53 -6.28 -1.38
C CYS A 362 -3.64 -6.58 -2.39
N ASN A 363 -3.74 -7.81 -2.91
CA ASN A 363 -4.75 -8.21 -3.89
C ASN A 363 -5.38 -9.57 -3.52
N PRO A 364 -6.61 -9.58 -2.99
CA PRO A 364 -7.28 -10.82 -2.58
C PRO A 364 -7.44 -11.85 -3.69
N VAL A 365 -7.60 -11.40 -4.94
CA VAL A 365 -7.85 -12.30 -6.09
C VAL A 365 -6.61 -13.10 -6.45
N THR A 366 -5.46 -12.41 -6.61
CA THR A 366 -4.20 -13.09 -6.92
C THR A 366 -3.67 -13.89 -5.74
N PHE A 367 -3.90 -13.40 -4.52
CA PHE A 367 -3.62 -14.15 -3.29
C PHE A 367 -4.39 -15.47 -3.23
N ALA A 368 -5.71 -15.46 -3.49
CA ALA A 368 -6.53 -16.67 -3.45
C ALA A 368 -6.12 -17.70 -4.52
N ARG A 369 -5.75 -17.23 -5.73
CA ARG A 369 -5.17 -18.07 -6.78
C ARG A 369 -3.88 -18.77 -6.29
N ASP A 370 -2.92 -17.98 -5.76
CA ASP A 370 -1.64 -18.49 -5.30
C ASP A 370 -1.79 -19.40 -4.07
N ALA A 371 -2.72 -19.07 -3.18
CA ALA A 371 -3.09 -19.90 -2.03
C ALA A 371 -3.67 -21.27 -2.46
N ALA A 372 -4.50 -21.29 -3.51
CA ALA A 372 -5.03 -22.54 -4.05
C ALA A 372 -3.91 -23.44 -4.57
N VAL A 373 -2.92 -22.89 -5.26
CA VAL A 373 -1.75 -23.62 -5.75
C VAL A 373 -0.91 -24.15 -4.58
N LEU A 374 -0.69 -23.35 -3.52
CA LEU A 374 0.02 -23.81 -2.31
C LEU A 374 -0.71 -24.96 -1.63
N VAL A 375 -2.03 -24.84 -1.45
CA VAL A 375 -2.84 -25.88 -0.79
C VAL A 375 -2.84 -27.17 -1.61
N ALA A 376 -3.00 -27.08 -2.93
CA ALA A 376 -2.86 -28.23 -3.83
C ALA A 376 -1.45 -28.85 -3.79
N GLY A 377 -0.41 -28.04 -3.53
CA GLY A 377 0.97 -28.43 -3.34
C GLY A 377 1.30 -28.99 -1.94
N GLY A 378 0.30 -29.26 -1.11
CA GLY A 378 0.47 -29.92 0.20
C GLY A 378 0.64 -28.98 1.40
N TYR A 379 0.27 -27.71 1.24
CA TYR A 379 0.24 -26.76 2.37
C TYR A 379 -1.15 -26.62 2.97
N GLU A 380 -1.22 -26.13 4.19
CA GLU A 380 -2.44 -25.64 4.83
C GLU A 380 -2.28 -24.19 5.25
N ILE A 381 -3.37 -23.44 5.22
CA ILE A 381 -3.41 -22.08 5.74
C ILE A 381 -3.50 -22.18 7.27
N SER A 382 -2.43 -21.81 7.97
CA SER A 382 -2.37 -21.88 9.44
C SER A 382 -3.01 -20.68 10.12
N GLN A 383 -2.98 -19.52 9.50
CA GLN A 383 -3.60 -18.28 9.95
C GLN A 383 -3.72 -17.28 8.81
N LEU A 384 -4.66 -16.33 8.93
CA LEU A 384 -4.78 -15.19 8.03
C LEU A 384 -5.24 -13.96 8.82
N ARG A 385 -4.54 -12.84 8.64
CA ARG A 385 -4.96 -11.54 9.16
C ARG A 385 -5.16 -10.55 8.02
N VAL A 386 -6.25 -9.81 8.06
CA VAL A 386 -6.44 -8.60 7.26
C VAL A 386 -5.83 -7.42 8.00
N VAL A 387 -5.02 -6.61 7.29
CA VAL A 387 -4.37 -5.42 7.83
C VAL A 387 -4.89 -4.20 7.06
N ASP A 388 -5.78 -3.44 7.69
CA ASP A 388 -6.36 -2.24 7.09
C ASP A 388 -5.45 -1.02 7.29
N GLN A 389 -4.36 -0.96 6.55
CA GLN A 389 -3.51 0.23 6.44
C GLN A 389 -4.04 1.27 5.44
N PHE A 390 -5.15 0.96 4.75
CA PHE A 390 -5.83 1.81 3.79
C PHE A 390 -7.21 2.25 4.33
N ARG A 391 -7.20 2.82 5.52
CA ARG A 391 -8.43 3.25 6.20
C ARG A 391 -9.33 4.04 5.25
N TRP A 392 -10.63 3.74 5.26
CA TRP A 392 -11.67 4.32 4.40
C TRP A 392 -11.49 4.11 2.89
N SER A 393 -10.53 3.33 2.47
CA SER A 393 -10.38 2.87 1.08
C SER A 393 -10.95 1.46 0.91
N SER A 394 -11.29 1.09 -0.33
CA SER A 394 -11.65 -0.27 -0.68
C SER A 394 -10.45 -1.23 -0.79
N HIS A 395 -9.22 -0.73 -0.70
CA HIS A 395 -8.02 -1.56 -0.71
C HIS A 395 -7.91 -2.42 0.55
N VAL A 396 -7.43 -3.64 0.36
CA VAL A 396 -7.22 -4.63 1.41
C VAL A 396 -5.75 -5.04 1.39
N GLU A 397 -5.18 -5.22 2.56
CA GLU A 397 -3.88 -5.86 2.77
C GLU A 397 -4.09 -7.07 3.66
N MET A 398 -3.30 -8.12 3.48
CA MET A 398 -3.39 -9.32 4.30
C MET A 398 -2.04 -10.00 4.45
N VAL A 399 -1.90 -10.79 5.51
CA VAL A 399 -0.80 -11.71 5.71
C VAL A 399 -1.35 -13.08 6.09
N ALA A 400 -0.87 -14.12 5.43
CA ALA A 400 -1.26 -15.51 5.69
C ALA A 400 -0.04 -16.38 5.97
N GLY A 401 -0.17 -17.28 6.93
CA GLY A 401 0.79 -18.34 7.18
C GLY A 401 0.39 -19.62 6.47
N PHE A 402 1.35 -20.23 5.79
CA PHE A 402 1.20 -21.56 5.21
C PHE A 402 2.21 -22.49 5.85
N VAL A 403 1.75 -23.68 6.22
CA VAL A 403 2.59 -24.73 6.80
C VAL A 403 2.45 -25.97 5.94
N ARG A 404 3.59 -26.58 5.60
CA ARG A 404 3.60 -27.82 4.85
C ARG A 404 3.05 -28.95 5.73
N LYS A 405 2.10 -29.72 5.20
CA LYS A 405 1.56 -30.91 5.88
C LYS A 405 2.67 -31.95 6.02
N SER A 406 2.79 -32.52 7.21
CA SER A 406 3.61 -33.73 7.38
C SER A 406 3.06 -34.84 6.50
N ALA A 407 3.96 -35.53 5.77
CA ALA A 407 3.59 -36.65 4.94
C ALA A 407 3.11 -37.83 5.80
#